data_d3c2f0f245b3f297a067bdf47752d6d4
#
_entry.id   d3c2f0f245b3f297a067bdf47752d6d4
#
_cell.length_a   1.000
_cell.length_b   1.000
_cell.length_c   1.000
_cell.angle_alpha   90.00
_cell.angle_beta   90.00
_cell.angle_gamma   90.00
#
_symmetry.space_group_name_H-M   'P 1'
#
loop_
_entity.id
_entity.type
_entity.pdbx_description
1 polymer ?
#
loop_
_entity_poly.entity_id
_entity_poly.type
_entity_poly.pdbx_seq_one_letter_code
_entity_poly.pdbx_strand_id
1 'polypeptide(L)'
;MLQIIETINTAVNNFIWGVPAMVCIFGVGLYLSIRTNFLQIRKFPYAIKTTLGRIFRKRDASDGAITPFQAVCTALAATVGTGNIAGVAGAIAIGGPGAIFWMWVSALFGMCTKYAEVTLAVHYREINANGELVGGPMYYIKNGLSKKWHWLAYLFAAFLSLIHI
;
A
#
# COMPACT_ATOMS: atom_id res chain seq x y z
N MET A 1 -4.60 -7.22 -36.08
CA MET A 1 -3.63 -7.48 -34.98
C MET A 1 -3.90 -6.59 -33.76
N LEU A 2 -3.98 -5.26 -33.90
CA LEU A 2 -4.31 -4.35 -32.80
C LEU A 2 -5.62 -4.69 -32.07
N GLN A 3 -6.71 -4.98 -32.80
CA GLN A 3 -8.00 -5.34 -32.21
C GLN A 3 -7.94 -6.62 -31.35
N ILE A 4 -7.13 -7.60 -31.74
CA ILE A 4 -6.97 -8.84 -30.98
C ILE A 4 -6.24 -8.53 -29.67
N ILE A 5 -5.19 -7.72 -29.71
CA ILE A 5 -4.43 -7.28 -28.52
C ILE A 5 -5.35 -6.51 -27.58
N GLU A 6 -6.16 -5.60 -28.11
CA GLU A 6 -7.11 -4.79 -27.35
C GLU A 6 -8.19 -5.66 -26.68
N THR A 7 -8.73 -6.64 -27.39
CA THR A 7 -9.73 -7.58 -26.86
C THR A 7 -9.13 -8.43 -25.71
N ILE A 8 -7.92 -8.96 -25.92
CA ILE A 8 -7.23 -9.75 -24.88
C ILE A 8 -6.91 -8.87 -23.68
N ASN A 9 -6.39 -7.68 -23.90
CA ASN A 9 -6.07 -6.75 -22.81
C ASN A 9 -7.33 -6.39 -22.00
N THR A 10 -8.43 -6.09 -22.66
CA THR A 10 -9.71 -5.77 -22.02
C THR A 10 -10.25 -6.97 -21.22
N ALA A 11 -10.18 -8.18 -21.78
CA ALA A 11 -10.62 -9.38 -21.08
C ALA A 11 -9.77 -9.66 -19.83
N VAL A 12 -8.45 -9.56 -19.95
CA VAL A 12 -7.51 -9.74 -18.83
C VAL A 12 -7.71 -8.65 -17.78
N ASN A 13 -7.86 -7.40 -18.19
CA ASN A 13 -8.08 -6.29 -17.27
C ASN A 13 -9.40 -6.44 -16.49
N ASN A 14 -10.49 -6.77 -17.16
CA ASN A 14 -11.80 -7.00 -16.52
C ASN A 14 -11.78 -8.20 -15.58
N PHE A 15 -11.03 -9.25 -15.90
CA PHE A 15 -10.87 -10.39 -15.00
C PHE A 15 -10.04 -10.02 -13.77
N ILE A 16 -8.88 -9.39 -13.94
CA ILE A 16 -7.99 -9.04 -12.83
C ILE A 16 -8.64 -8.03 -11.90
N TRP A 17 -9.20 -6.93 -12.43
CA TRP A 17 -9.81 -5.86 -11.64
C TRP A 17 -11.29 -6.11 -11.27
N GLY A 18 -11.83 -7.24 -11.66
CA GLY A 18 -13.18 -7.67 -11.31
C GLY A 18 -13.26 -8.32 -9.93
N VAL A 19 -14.11 -9.32 -9.82
CA VAL A 19 -14.37 -10.08 -8.58
C VAL A 19 -13.09 -10.65 -7.95
N PRO A 20 -12.11 -11.23 -8.69
CA PRO A 20 -10.91 -11.79 -8.07
C PRO A 20 -10.10 -10.75 -7.28
N ALA A 21 -9.86 -9.56 -7.83
CA ALA A 21 -9.13 -8.51 -7.11
C ALA A 21 -9.90 -8.05 -5.86
N MET A 22 -11.22 -7.87 -5.98
CA MET A 22 -12.04 -7.49 -4.83
C MET A 22 -11.96 -8.54 -3.72
N VAL A 23 -12.12 -9.82 -4.05
CA VAL A 23 -12.02 -10.92 -3.07
C VAL A 23 -10.65 -10.97 -2.42
N CYS A 24 -9.57 -10.80 -3.19
CA CYS A 24 -8.21 -10.76 -2.65
C CYS A 24 -8.00 -9.56 -1.71
N ILE A 25 -8.38 -8.37 -2.12
CA ILE A 25 -8.16 -7.14 -1.34
C ILE A 25 -8.96 -7.18 -0.03
N PHE A 26 -10.26 -7.46 -0.12
CA PHE A 26 -11.11 -7.55 1.07
C PHE A 26 -10.78 -8.77 1.92
N GLY A 27 -10.49 -9.92 1.32
CA GLY A 27 -10.13 -11.15 2.02
C GLY A 27 -8.85 -11.02 2.81
N VAL A 28 -7.79 -10.47 2.22
CA VAL A 28 -6.53 -10.21 2.93
C VAL A 28 -6.73 -9.15 4.03
N GLY A 29 -7.44 -8.06 3.73
CA GLY A 29 -7.72 -7.02 4.71
C GLY A 29 -8.52 -7.53 5.92
N LEU A 30 -9.55 -8.34 5.66
CA LEU A 30 -10.35 -8.99 6.70
C LEU A 30 -9.53 -9.99 7.51
N TYR A 31 -8.78 -10.88 6.84
CA TYR A 31 -7.91 -11.85 7.49
C TYR A 31 -6.91 -11.17 8.43
N LEU A 32 -6.22 -10.13 7.95
CA LEU A 32 -5.29 -9.36 8.76
C LEU A 32 -5.99 -8.64 9.92
N SER A 33 -7.17 -8.08 9.69
CA SER A 33 -7.96 -7.41 10.75
C SER A 33 -8.32 -8.37 11.88
N ILE A 34 -8.73 -9.59 11.56
CA ILE A 34 -9.04 -10.63 12.55
C ILE A 34 -7.75 -11.06 13.27
N ARG A 35 -6.67 -11.35 12.54
CA ARG A 35 -5.39 -11.79 13.12
C ARG A 35 -4.75 -10.75 14.04
N THR A 36 -4.97 -9.47 13.79
CA THR A 36 -4.44 -8.37 14.60
C THR A 36 -5.45 -7.87 15.65
N ASN A 37 -6.58 -8.56 15.84
CA ASN A 37 -7.67 -8.16 16.75
C ASN A 37 -8.14 -6.72 16.49
N PHE A 38 -8.45 -6.39 15.24
CA PHE A 38 -8.92 -5.07 14.80
C PHE A 38 -8.03 -3.93 15.32
N LEU A 39 -6.73 -4.08 15.14
CA LEU A 39 -5.72 -3.14 15.61
C LEU A 39 -6.00 -1.71 15.13
N GLN A 40 -6.50 -1.55 13.91
CA GLN A 40 -6.85 -0.27 13.31
C GLN A 40 -7.90 0.50 14.14
N ILE A 41 -8.83 -0.18 14.79
CA ILE A 41 -9.83 0.45 15.67
C ILE A 41 -9.25 0.67 17.06
N ARG A 42 -8.66 -0.39 17.63
CA ARG A 42 -8.17 -0.41 19.01
C ARG A 42 -7.03 0.59 19.27
N LYS A 43 -6.13 0.75 18.31
CA LYS A 43 -4.96 1.62 18.43
C LYS A 43 -5.12 2.96 17.71
N PHE A 44 -6.29 3.23 17.13
CA PHE A 44 -6.57 4.46 16.41
C PHE A 44 -6.31 5.73 17.24
N PRO A 45 -6.86 5.89 18.46
CA PRO A 45 -6.60 7.09 19.26
C PRO A 45 -5.12 7.23 19.64
N TYR A 46 -4.44 6.12 19.92
CA TYR A 46 -3.00 6.12 20.18
C TYR A 46 -2.21 6.55 18.95
N ALA A 47 -2.55 6.04 17.77
CA ALA A 47 -1.88 6.38 16.52
C ALA A 47 -2.02 7.87 16.21
N ILE A 48 -3.22 8.43 16.32
CA ILE A 48 -3.46 9.87 16.12
C ILE A 48 -2.63 10.70 17.11
N LYS A 49 -2.71 10.40 18.40
CA LYS A 49 -1.97 11.13 19.43
C LYS A 49 -0.47 11.10 19.19
N THR A 50 0.07 9.95 18.79
CA THR A 50 1.50 9.77 18.57
C THR A 50 1.94 10.47 17.27
N THR A 51 1.17 10.34 16.20
CA THR A 51 1.50 10.93 14.90
C THR A 51 1.42 12.44 14.96
N LEU A 52 0.31 13.02 15.42
CA LEU A 52 0.15 14.46 15.55
C LEU A 52 1.17 15.06 16.54
N GLY A 53 1.38 14.38 17.68
CA GLY A 53 2.37 14.82 18.66
C GLY A 53 3.82 14.79 18.15
N ARG A 54 4.14 13.93 17.19
CA ARG A 54 5.48 13.86 16.56
C ARG A 54 5.63 14.82 15.40
N ILE A 55 4.58 15.10 14.65
CA ILE A 55 4.61 16.07 13.53
C ILE A 55 4.97 17.47 14.04
N PHE A 56 4.44 17.85 15.20
CA PHE A 56 4.70 19.18 15.79
C PHE A 56 5.97 19.25 16.64
N ARG A 57 6.64 18.12 16.90
CA ARG A 57 7.94 18.15 17.59
C ARG A 57 9.06 18.44 16.59
N LYS A 58 9.74 19.55 16.78
CA LYS A 58 11.05 19.80 16.14
C LYS A 58 12.01 18.70 16.61
N ARG A 59 12.38 17.82 15.75
CA ARG A 59 13.43 16.85 15.98
C ARG A 59 14.47 17.10 14.91
N ASP A 60 15.70 17.39 15.31
CA ASP A 60 16.81 17.44 14.38
C ASP A 60 16.94 16.04 13.76
N ALA A 61 16.93 15.99 12.44
CA ALA A 61 17.19 14.76 11.72
C ALA A 61 18.61 14.32 12.06
N SER A 62 18.77 13.16 12.69
CA SER A 62 20.08 12.50 12.74
C SER A 62 20.55 12.27 11.29
N ASP A 63 21.83 12.44 11.03
CA ASP A 63 22.43 12.37 9.69
C ASP A 63 21.80 11.29 8.81
N GLY A 64 21.19 11.71 7.69
CA GLY A 64 20.59 10.84 6.70
C GLY A 64 19.15 10.38 6.95
N ALA A 65 18.50 10.74 8.06
CA ALA A 65 17.11 10.37 8.33
C ALA A 65 16.16 11.54 8.01
N ILE A 66 15.06 11.24 7.31
CA ILE A 66 13.99 12.21 7.06
C ILE A 66 13.19 12.48 8.33
N THR A 67 12.77 13.74 8.51
CA THR A 67 11.91 14.11 9.65
C THR A 67 10.52 13.44 9.52
N PRO A 68 9.81 13.22 10.64
CA PRO A 68 8.45 12.65 10.60
C PRO A 68 7.48 13.46 9.71
N PHE A 69 7.61 14.77 9.68
CA PHE A 69 6.81 15.65 8.81
C PHE A 69 7.13 15.42 7.33
N GLN A 70 8.42 15.37 6.97
CA GLN A 70 8.86 15.06 5.60
C GLN A 70 8.37 13.67 5.16
N ALA A 71 8.46 12.66 6.03
CA ALA A 71 7.97 11.32 5.73
C ALA A 71 6.47 11.30 5.43
N VAL A 72 5.65 12.03 6.19
CA VAL A 72 4.21 12.15 5.94
C VAL A 72 3.94 12.88 4.63
N CYS A 73 4.63 13.99 4.37
CA CYS A 73 4.48 14.75 3.12
C CYS A 73 4.85 13.91 1.89
N THR A 74 5.96 13.16 1.97
CA THR A 74 6.39 12.26 0.89
C THR A 74 5.39 11.14 0.66
N ALA A 75 4.88 10.52 1.72
CA ALA A 75 3.88 9.47 1.62
C ALA A 75 2.57 9.99 1.01
N LEU A 76 2.11 11.17 1.41
CA LEU A 76 0.93 11.80 0.82
C LEU A 76 1.14 12.15 -0.66
N ALA A 77 2.28 12.74 -1.01
CA ALA A 77 2.61 13.08 -2.40
C ALA A 77 2.66 11.84 -3.30
N ALA A 78 3.18 10.72 -2.80
CA ALA A 78 3.21 9.47 -3.54
C ALA A 78 1.85 8.76 -3.64
N THR A 79 0.94 9.02 -2.70
CA THR A 79 -0.36 8.32 -2.62
C THR A 79 -1.48 9.08 -3.32
N VAL A 80 -1.44 10.42 -3.29
CA VAL A 80 -2.48 11.26 -3.91
C VAL A 80 -2.23 11.36 -5.41
N GLY A 81 -3.05 10.65 -6.18
CA GLY A 81 -3.03 10.66 -7.64
C GLY A 81 -4.39 11.01 -8.24
N THR A 82 -4.47 11.04 -9.55
CA THR A 82 -5.72 11.29 -10.30
C THR A 82 -6.85 10.33 -9.93
N GLY A 83 -6.53 9.09 -9.56
CA GLY A 83 -7.49 8.09 -9.08
C GLY A 83 -8.25 8.51 -7.84
N ASN A 84 -7.62 9.26 -6.93
CA ASN A 84 -8.26 9.74 -5.70
C ASN A 84 -9.26 10.89 -5.96
N ILE A 85 -9.18 11.54 -7.10
CA ILE A 85 -10.08 12.63 -7.50
C ILE A 85 -11.08 12.12 -8.54
N ALA A 86 -10.61 11.77 -9.72
CA ALA A 86 -11.44 11.35 -10.83
C ALA A 86 -12.09 9.97 -10.59
N GLY A 87 -11.36 9.02 -9.98
CA GLY A 87 -11.88 7.69 -9.64
C GLY A 87 -12.99 7.76 -8.60
N VAL A 88 -12.83 8.60 -7.58
CA VAL A 88 -13.87 8.82 -6.55
C VAL A 88 -15.09 9.51 -7.14
N ALA A 89 -14.89 10.55 -7.95
CA ALA A 89 -15.98 11.23 -8.64
C ALA A 89 -16.77 10.28 -9.55
N GLY A 90 -16.07 9.45 -10.34
CA GLY A 90 -16.67 8.41 -11.19
C GLY A 90 -17.45 7.36 -10.38
N ALA A 91 -16.89 6.89 -9.28
CA ALA A 91 -17.56 5.93 -8.41
C ALA A 91 -18.85 6.50 -7.79
N ILE A 92 -18.85 7.77 -7.40
CA ILE A 92 -20.05 8.46 -6.89
C ILE A 92 -21.08 8.65 -8.01
N ALA A 93 -20.64 9.02 -9.21
CA ALA A 93 -21.53 9.21 -10.36
C ALA A 93 -22.25 7.92 -10.76
N ILE A 94 -21.59 6.77 -10.66
CA ILE A 94 -22.15 5.44 -11.01
C ILE A 94 -22.92 4.82 -9.83
N GLY A 95 -22.35 4.86 -8.64
CA GLY A 95 -22.84 4.16 -7.45
C GLY A 95 -23.67 5.03 -6.50
N GLY A 96 -23.82 6.33 -6.80
CA GLY A 96 -24.55 7.27 -5.94
C GLY A 96 -23.93 7.41 -4.55
N PRO A 97 -24.69 7.92 -3.55
CA PRO A 97 -24.21 8.12 -2.17
C PRO A 97 -23.72 6.85 -1.49
N GLY A 98 -24.25 5.69 -1.87
CA GLY A 98 -23.84 4.39 -1.35
C GLY A 98 -22.37 4.06 -1.63
N ALA A 99 -21.78 4.61 -2.70
CA ALA A 99 -20.38 4.43 -3.01
C ALA A 99 -19.47 4.94 -1.89
N ILE A 100 -19.81 6.08 -1.28
CA ILE A 100 -19.04 6.68 -0.18
C ILE A 100 -18.99 5.73 1.03
N PHE A 101 -20.12 5.14 1.39
CA PHE A 101 -20.20 4.17 2.48
C PHE A 101 -19.26 2.98 2.24
N TRP A 102 -19.32 2.40 1.05
CA TRP A 102 -18.47 1.26 0.70
C TRP A 102 -16.99 1.61 0.58
N MET A 103 -16.66 2.85 0.17
CA MET A 103 -15.28 3.35 0.23
C MET A 103 -14.76 3.41 1.67
N TRP A 104 -15.55 3.85 2.64
CA TRP A 104 -15.16 3.86 4.05
C TRP A 104 -14.95 2.45 4.58
N VAL A 105 -15.85 1.51 4.25
CA VAL A 105 -15.69 0.09 4.63
C VAL A 105 -14.40 -0.48 4.03
N SER A 106 -14.14 -0.22 2.76
CA SER A 106 -12.90 -0.64 2.08
C SER A 106 -11.66 -0.05 2.74
N ALA A 107 -11.69 1.24 3.07
CA ALA A 107 -10.59 1.93 3.74
C ALA A 107 -10.26 1.31 5.11
N LEU A 108 -11.29 0.89 5.86
CA LEU A 108 -11.11 0.24 7.16
C LEU A 108 -10.27 -1.05 7.05
N PHE A 109 -10.53 -1.87 6.03
CA PHE A 109 -9.74 -3.09 5.77
C PHE A 109 -8.37 -2.75 5.18
N GLY A 110 -8.31 -1.75 4.30
CA GLY A 110 -7.07 -1.26 3.70
C GLY A 110 -6.07 -0.74 4.72
N MET A 111 -6.53 -0.11 5.81
CA MET A 111 -5.65 0.33 6.91
C MET A 111 -4.85 -0.82 7.51
N CYS A 112 -5.47 -1.99 7.71
CA CYS A 112 -4.79 -3.14 8.29
C CYS A 112 -3.77 -3.75 7.33
N THR A 113 -4.12 -3.82 6.04
CA THR A 113 -3.20 -4.28 4.99
C THR A 113 -1.98 -3.37 4.92
N LYS A 114 -2.20 -2.04 4.92
CA LYS A 114 -1.10 -1.07 4.90
C LYS A 114 -0.24 -1.12 6.15
N TYR A 115 -0.83 -1.32 7.31
CA TYR A 115 -0.09 -1.54 8.55
C TYR A 115 0.83 -2.76 8.47
N ALA A 116 0.33 -3.89 7.95
CA ALA A 116 1.12 -5.10 7.78
C ALA A 116 2.28 -4.86 6.78
N GLU A 117 2.01 -4.23 5.65
CA GLU A 117 3.01 -3.88 4.64
C GLU A 117 4.14 -3.04 5.23
N VAL A 118 3.82 -1.95 5.91
CA VAL A 118 4.82 -1.07 6.51
C VAL A 118 5.61 -1.78 7.61
N THR A 119 4.93 -2.59 8.44
CA THR A 119 5.59 -3.36 9.50
C THR A 119 6.59 -4.36 8.92
N LEU A 120 6.21 -5.09 7.87
CA LEU A 120 7.10 -6.02 7.17
C LEU A 120 8.27 -5.28 6.50
N ALA A 121 8.01 -4.14 5.86
CA ALA A 121 9.03 -3.34 5.21
C ALA A 121 10.09 -2.83 6.21
N VAL A 122 9.68 -2.45 7.41
CA VAL A 122 10.61 -2.02 8.47
C VAL A 122 11.34 -3.21 9.10
N HIS A 123 10.64 -4.33 9.30
CA HIS A 123 11.22 -5.53 9.93
C HIS A 123 12.29 -6.20 9.07
N TYR A 124 12.08 -6.27 7.77
CA TYR A 124 12.98 -6.93 6.82
C TYR A 124 13.88 -5.97 6.02
N ARG A 125 14.03 -4.72 6.48
CA ARG A 125 14.95 -3.78 5.84
C ARG A 125 16.41 -4.22 5.99
N GLU A 126 17.21 -3.89 5.00
CA GLU A 126 18.64 -4.16 4.95
C GLU A 126 19.44 -2.84 4.92
N ILE A 127 20.73 -2.94 5.18
CA ILE A 127 21.67 -1.84 4.98
C ILE A 127 22.37 -2.10 3.65
N ASN A 128 22.29 -1.15 2.74
CA ASN A 128 22.96 -1.21 1.44
C ASN A 128 24.49 -1.07 1.61
N ALA A 129 25.24 -1.41 0.56
CA ALA A 129 26.70 -1.23 0.52
C ALA A 129 27.16 0.20 0.81
N ASN A 130 26.29 1.18 0.59
CA ASN A 130 26.54 2.60 0.87
C ASN A 130 26.19 3.02 2.32
N GLY A 131 25.78 2.07 3.18
CA GLY A 131 25.35 2.37 4.55
C GLY A 131 23.91 2.87 4.68
N GLU A 132 23.14 2.91 3.59
CA GLU A 132 21.76 3.38 3.57
C GLU A 132 20.78 2.28 3.93
N LEU A 133 19.71 2.62 4.67
CA LEU A 133 18.61 1.72 4.97
C LEU A 133 17.70 1.57 3.75
N VAL A 134 17.62 0.36 3.23
CA VAL A 134 16.77 -0.01 2.11
C VAL A 134 15.73 -1.04 2.54
N GLY A 135 14.53 -0.95 2.01
CA GLY A 135 13.41 -1.83 2.37
C GLY A 135 12.32 -1.80 1.32
N GLY A 136 11.25 -2.55 1.58
CA GLY A 136 10.10 -2.60 0.70
C GLY A 136 9.67 -4.03 0.36
N PRO A 137 8.69 -4.20 -0.54
CA PRO A 137 8.12 -5.51 -0.85
C PRO A 137 9.16 -6.54 -1.33
N MET A 138 10.10 -6.15 -2.18
CA MET A 138 11.14 -7.05 -2.65
C MET A 138 12.01 -7.61 -1.52
N TYR A 139 12.30 -6.80 -0.49
CA TYR A 139 13.13 -7.21 0.64
C TYR A 139 12.38 -8.15 1.58
N TYR A 140 11.13 -7.86 1.95
CA TYR A 140 10.41 -8.78 2.83
C TYR A 140 9.96 -10.06 2.12
N ILE A 141 9.78 -10.06 0.80
CA ILE A 141 9.56 -11.29 0.02
C ILE A 141 10.83 -12.13 0.02
N LYS A 142 12.00 -11.51 -0.25
CA LYS A 142 13.29 -12.19 -0.27
C LYS A 142 13.67 -12.75 1.10
N ASN A 143 13.54 -11.97 2.16
CA ASN A 143 14.03 -12.30 3.49
C ASN A 143 13.00 -13.05 4.35
N GLY A 144 11.70 -12.87 4.08
CA GLY A 144 10.62 -13.48 4.84
C GLY A 144 10.10 -14.79 4.28
N LEU A 145 10.33 -15.09 3.01
CA LEU A 145 9.89 -16.31 2.36
C LEU A 145 11.04 -17.28 2.11
N SER A 146 10.70 -18.57 1.92
CA SER A 146 11.68 -19.58 1.56
C SER A 146 12.29 -19.31 0.17
N LYS A 147 13.50 -19.82 -0.07
CA LYS A 147 14.24 -19.61 -1.34
C LYS A 147 13.45 -19.94 -2.60
N LYS A 148 12.48 -20.86 -2.52
CA LYS A 148 11.61 -21.23 -3.64
C LYS A 148 10.74 -20.05 -4.15
N TRP A 149 10.47 -19.07 -3.30
CA TRP A 149 9.61 -17.94 -3.60
C TRP A 149 10.36 -16.63 -3.91
N HIS A 150 11.70 -16.65 -3.93
CA HIS A 150 12.51 -15.46 -4.22
C HIS A 150 12.25 -14.88 -5.61
N TRP A 151 11.81 -15.69 -6.57
CA TRP A 151 11.45 -15.21 -7.90
C TRP A 151 10.36 -14.13 -7.88
N LEU A 152 9.45 -14.18 -6.89
CA LEU A 152 8.43 -13.15 -6.71
C LEU A 152 9.05 -11.78 -6.36
N ALA A 153 10.13 -11.75 -5.60
CA ALA A 153 10.83 -10.51 -5.28
C ALA A 153 11.43 -9.87 -6.53
N TYR A 154 12.04 -10.67 -7.39
CA TYR A 154 12.60 -10.20 -8.67
C TYR A 154 11.51 -9.75 -9.63
N LEU A 155 10.41 -10.51 -9.72
CA LEU A 155 9.27 -10.14 -10.55
C LEU A 155 8.65 -8.80 -10.09
N PHE A 156 8.46 -8.64 -8.78
CA PHE A 156 7.98 -7.38 -8.20
C PHE A 156 8.92 -6.21 -8.51
N ALA A 157 10.23 -6.39 -8.35
CA ALA A 157 11.22 -5.37 -8.64
C ALA A 157 11.22 -4.98 -10.13
N ALA A 158 11.08 -5.97 -11.02
CA ALA A 158 11.00 -5.72 -12.47
C ALA A 158 9.76 -4.89 -12.83
N PHE A 159 8.58 -5.24 -12.33
CA PHE A 159 7.37 -4.45 -12.56
C PHE A 159 7.45 -3.05 -11.95
N LEU A 160 8.03 -2.92 -10.77
CA LEU A 160 8.23 -1.61 -10.14
C LEU A 160 9.16 -0.72 -10.98
N SER A 161 10.22 -1.30 -11.55
CA SER A 161 11.14 -0.58 -12.45
C SER A 161 10.43 -0.09 -13.72
N LEU A 162 9.52 -0.90 -14.29
CA LEU A 162 8.76 -0.52 -15.48
C LEU A 162 7.79 0.64 -15.26
N ILE A 163 7.33 0.86 -14.03
CA ILE A 163 6.44 1.98 -13.70
C ILE A 163 7.21 3.32 -13.67
N HIS A 164 8.53 3.28 -13.50
CA HIS A 164 9.38 4.46 -13.36
C HIS A 164 10.08 4.87 -14.68
N ILE A 165 9.83 4.15 -15.78
CA ILE A 165 10.31 4.49 -17.13
C ILE A 165 9.21 5.24 -17.89
#